data_2b7d7f91fa4d4075a45d5d07f0cc37ff
#
_entry.id   2b7d7f91fa4d4075a45d5d07f0cc37ff
#
_cell.length_a   1.000
_cell.length_b   1.000
_cell.length_c   1.000
_cell.angle_alpha   90.00
_cell.angle_beta   90.00
_cell.angle_gamma   90.00
#
_symmetry.space_group_name_H-M   'P 1'
#
loop_
_entity.id
_entity.type
_entity.pdbx_description
1 polymer ?
#
loop_
_entity_poly.entity_id
_entity_poly.type
_entity_poly.pdbx_seq_one_letter_code
_entity_poly.pdbx_strand_id
1 'polypeptide(L)'
;MAFASFSTLSIAQINSKLDTISYLIGTNIGSNIARQMPEANREMILKGLSDMLDGKSPMLSDQGQVNAYFQEKAEKEGAAMKADGLKFLEENKKKPKVKVTASGLQYEVMTMGKGEKPTSSSKVKVHYHGTTPDGRVFDSSVDRGQPASFPLNGVIKGWTEGLQLMPVGSKFKFYIPQELAYGANPQPGSIIKPFMPLVFEVELLSIEK
;
A
#
# COMPACT_ATOMS: atom_id res chain seq x y z
N MET A 1 -8.18 6.55 60.67
CA MET A 1 -8.03 5.27 59.94
C MET A 1 -8.75 5.41 58.63
N ALA A 2 -7.99 5.56 57.54
CA ALA A 2 -8.57 5.66 56.19
C ALA A 2 -8.56 4.27 55.56
N PHE A 3 -9.77 3.74 55.29
CA PHE A 3 -9.92 2.50 54.56
C PHE A 3 -9.67 2.79 53.06
N ALA A 4 -8.56 2.35 52.56
CA ALA A 4 -8.33 2.31 51.11
C ALA A 4 -9.15 1.15 50.51
N SER A 5 -10.21 1.48 49.81
CA SER A 5 -10.99 0.51 49.02
C SER A 5 -10.14 0.10 47.82
N PHE A 6 -9.49 -1.05 47.85
CA PHE A 6 -8.95 -1.73 46.69
C PHE A 6 -10.13 -2.25 45.87
N SER A 7 -10.42 -1.60 44.76
CA SER A 7 -11.29 -2.17 43.74
C SER A 7 -10.59 -3.37 43.13
N THR A 8 -11.00 -4.57 43.51
CA THR A 8 -10.58 -5.81 42.84
C THR A 8 -11.09 -5.76 41.41
N LEU A 9 -10.19 -5.64 40.44
CA LEU A 9 -10.52 -5.87 39.04
C LEU A 9 -11.03 -7.31 38.93
N SER A 10 -12.35 -7.46 38.71
CA SER A 10 -12.96 -8.74 38.40
C SER A 10 -12.39 -9.22 37.07
N ILE A 11 -11.62 -10.31 37.12
CA ILE A 11 -11.15 -10.97 35.88
C ILE A 11 -12.37 -11.61 35.25
N ALA A 12 -12.81 -11.11 34.08
CA ALA A 12 -13.90 -11.72 33.34
C ALA A 12 -13.48 -13.15 32.94
N GLN A 13 -14.34 -14.13 33.32
CA GLN A 13 -14.12 -15.54 32.96
C GLN A 13 -15.04 -15.94 31.82
N ILE A 14 -14.54 -16.76 30.91
CA ILE A 14 -15.33 -17.32 29.81
C ILE A 14 -16.02 -18.57 30.32
N ASN A 15 -17.32 -18.47 30.67
CA ASN A 15 -18.10 -19.54 31.24
C ASN A 15 -19.21 -20.07 30.30
N SER A 16 -19.46 -19.41 29.19
CA SER A 16 -20.50 -19.76 28.24
C SER A 16 -20.05 -19.55 26.78
N LYS A 17 -20.81 -20.13 25.84
CA LYS A 17 -20.63 -19.84 24.42
C LYS A 17 -20.84 -18.37 24.09
N LEU A 18 -21.76 -17.70 24.80
CA LEU A 18 -22.02 -16.28 24.61
C LEU A 18 -20.83 -15.43 25.07
N ASP A 19 -20.18 -15.78 26.20
CA ASP A 19 -18.97 -15.09 26.67
C ASP A 19 -17.84 -15.22 25.65
N THR A 20 -17.67 -16.43 25.09
CA THR A 20 -16.68 -16.65 24.02
C THR A 20 -16.91 -15.74 22.83
N ILE A 21 -18.16 -15.68 22.34
CA ILE A 21 -18.51 -14.83 21.19
C ILE A 21 -18.31 -13.35 21.52
N SER A 22 -18.74 -12.91 22.70
CA SER A 22 -18.61 -11.53 23.17
C SER A 22 -17.14 -11.12 23.26
N TYR A 23 -16.27 -11.99 23.78
CA TYR A 23 -14.84 -11.74 23.83
C TYR A 23 -14.20 -11.64 22.43
N LEU A 24 -14.59 -12.53 21.49
CA LEU A 24 -14.12 -12.49 20.11
C LEU A 24 -14.56 -11.22 19.37
N ILE A 25 -15.77 -10.71 19.61
CA ILE A 25 -16.21 -9.41 19.09
C ILE A 25 -15.31 -8.31 19.63
N GLY A 26 -15.05 -8.29 20.93
CA GLY A 26 -14.16 -7.32 21.57
C GLY A 26 -12.73 -7.36 20.98
N THR A 27 -12.17 -8.56 20.74
CA THR A 27 -10.83 -8.70 20.14
C THR A 27 -10.80 -8.18 18.69
N ASN A 28 -11.86 -8.38 17.92
CA ASN A 28 -11.96 -7.85 16.56
C ASN A 28 -12.00 -6.31 16.55
N ILE A 29 -12.82 -5.70 17.41
CA ILE A 29 -12.89 -4.24 17.57
C ILE A 29 -11.52 -3.71 17.98
N GLY A 30 -10.91 -4.28 19.01
CA GLY A 30 -9.63 -3.87 19.54
C GLY A 30 -8.51 -3.96 18.52
N SER A 31 -8.46 -5.06 17.73
CA SER A 31 -7.46 -5.27 16.68
C SER A 31 -7.60 -4.23 15.54
N ASN A 32 -8.82 -3.88 15.17
CA ASN A 32 -9.06 -2.86 14.14
C ASN A 32 -8.60 -1.48 14.63
N ILE A 33 -8.96 -1.10 15.87
CA ILE A 33 -8.54 0.18 16.46
C ILE A 33 -7.02 0.25 16.59
N ALA A 34 -6.38 -0.80 17.13
CA ALA A 34 -4.93 -0.84 17.30
C ALA A 34 -4.16 -0.69 15.97
N ARG A 35 -4.75 -1.15 14.86
CA ARG A 35 -4.15 -1.04 13.53
C ARG A 35 -4.34 0.35 12.91
N GLN A 36 -5.54 0.94 13.07
CA GLN A 36 -5.88 2.22 12.43
C GLN A 36 -5.45 3.43 13.26
N MET A 37 -5.45 3.29 14.58
CA MET A 37 -5.18 4.34 15.55
C MET A 37 -4.34 3.81 16.73
N PRO A 38 -3.08 3.42 16.51
CA PRO A 38 -2.22 2.89 17.58
C PRO A 38 -1.99 3.92 18.71
N GLU A 39 -2.15 5.21 18.39
CA GLU A 39 -2.04 6.35 19.31
C GLU A 39 -3.31 6.67 20.10
N ALA A 40 -4.42 5.96 19.86
CA ALA A 40 -5.70 6.26 20.48
C ALA A 40 -5.69 6.04 22.00
N ASN A 41 -6.37 6.93 22.73
CA ASN A 41 -6.55 6.78 24.17
C ASN A 41 -7.46 5.59 24.48
N ARG A 42 -6.85 4.51 24.95
CA ARG A 42 -7.53 3.25 25.25
C ARG A 42 -8.65 3.42 26.28
N GLU A 43 -8.44 4.21 27.32
CA GLU A 43 -9.45 4.40 28.39
C GLU A 43 -10.69 5.09 27.86
N MET A 44 -10.52 6.09 26.98
CA MET A 44 -11.64 6.80 26.38
C MET A 44 -12.41 5.94 25.39
N ILE A 45 -11.71 5.06 24.65
CA ILE A 45 -12.38 4.08 23.77
C ILE A 45 -13.24 3.11 24.59
N LEU A 46 -12.68 2.54 25.65
CA LEU A 46 -13.39 1.60 26.53
C LEU A 46 -14.58 2.29 27.22
N LYS A 47 -14.41 3.56 27.64
CA LYS A 47 -15.49 4.36 28.23
C LYS A 47 -16.65 4.57 27.25
N GLY A 48 -16.35 5.01 26.03
CA GLY A 48 -17.37 5.21 24.99
C GLY A 48 -18.09 3.92 24.62
N LEU A 49 -17.35 2.81 24.51
CA LEU A 49 -17.93 1.49 24.24
C LEU A 49 -18.86 1.04 25.39
N SER A 50 -18.41 1.17 26.64
CA SER A 50 -19.22 0.82 27.82
C SER A 50 -20.49 1.67 27.89
N ASP A 51 -20.39 2.98 27.69
CA ASP A 51 -21.58 3.87 27.73
C ASP A 51 -22.64 3.46 26.69
N MET A 52 -22.19 3.08 25.49
CA MET A 52 -23.13 2.62 24.44
C MET A 52 -23.73 1.27 24.75
N LEU A 53 -22.96 0.31 25.27
CA LEU A 53 -23.47 -1.00 25.68
C LEU A 53 -24.44 -0.92 26.86
N ASP A 54 -24.23 0.06 27.74
CA ASP A 54 -25.10 0.34 28.89
C ASP A 54 -26.36 1.18 28.54
N GLY A 55 -26.52 1.56 27.26
CA GLY A 55 -27.64 2.39 26.80
C GLY A 55 -27.60 3.84 27.30
N LYS A 56 -26.45 4.33 27.73
CA LYS A 56 -26.23 5.72 28.17
C LYS A 56 -26.12 6.66 26.98
N SER A 57 -26.49 7.93 27.20
CA SER A 57 -26.22 8.96 26.20
C SER A 57 -24.71 9.20 26.06
N PRO A 58 -24.16 9.32 24.84
CA PRO A 58 -22.75 9.59 24.64
C PRO A 58 -22.37 10.98 25.17
N MET A 59 -21.18 11.11 25.75
CA MET A 59 -20.65 12.41 26.19
C MET A 59 -20.43 13.35 24.99
N LEU A 60 -20.11 12.80 23.83
CA LEU A 60 -19.88 13.50 22.56
C LEU A 60 -20.59 12.71 21.46
N SER A 61 -21.28 13.38 20.56
CA SER A 61 -22.05 12.75 19.48
C SER A 61 -21.65 13.23 18.07
N ASP A 62 -20.69 14.15 17.99
CA ASP A 62 -20.24 14.70 16.70
C ASP A 62 -19.33 13.73 15.95
N GLN A 63 -19.92 12.91 15.10
CA GLN A 63 -19.19 12.00 14.21
C GLN A 63 -18.36 12.74 13.14
N GLY A 64 -18.64 14.03 12.90
CA GLY A 64 -17.86 14.86 11.99
C GLY A 64 -16.42 15.00 12.45
N GLN A 65 -16.16 15.05 13.75
CA GLN A 65 -14.80 15.13 14.30
C GLN A 65 -13.97 13.88 13.98
N VAL A 66 -14.60 12.71 14.01
CA VAL A 66 -13.92 11.45 13.65
C VAL A 66 -13.54 11.46 12.19
N ASN A 67 -14.44 11.86 11.30
CA ASN A 67 -14.18 11.94 9.86
C ASN A 67 -13.09 12.97 9.56
N ALA A 68 -13.15 14.17 10.18
CA ALA A 68 -12.15 15.21 10.02
C ALA A 68 -10.75 14.74 10.46
N TYR A 69 -10.66 14.04 11.59
CA TYR A 69 -9.40 13.48 12.07
C TYR A 69 -8.78 12.50 11.08
N PHE A 70 -9.58 11.55 10.56
CA PHE A 70 -9.07 10.57 9.59
C PHE A 70 -8.70 11.20 8.26
N GLN A 71 -9.44 12.22 7.82
CA GLN A 71 -9.10 12.97 6.63
C GLN A 71 -7.78 13.72 6.78
N GLU A 72 -7.59 14.45 7.87
CA GLU A 72 -6.34 15.17 8.17
C GLU A 72 -5.16 14.21 8.27
N LYS A 73 -5.34 13.06 8.93
CA LYS A 73 -4.32 12.01 9.03
C LYS A 73 -3.94 11.48 7.65
N ALA A 74 -4.92 11.15 6.80
CA ALA A 74 -4.68 10.68 5.45
C ALA A 74 -3.96 11.72 4.57
N GLU A 75 -4.30 13.00 4.68
CA GLU A 75 -3.64 14.10 3.99
C GLU A 75 -2.18 14.25 4.42
N LYS A 76 -1.91 14.22 5.74
CA LYS A 76 -0.54 14.29 6.28
C LYS A 76 0.32 13.09 5.85
N GLU A 77 -0.22 11.89 5.96
CA GLU A 77 0.47 10.67 5.54
C GLU A 77 0.72 10.67 4.01
N GLY A 78 -0.27 11.12 3.24
CA GLY A 78 -0.14 11.27 1.79
C GLY A 78 0.91 12.29 1.38
N ALA A 79 0.96 13.45 2.05
CA ALA A 79 1.97 14.47 1.80
C ALA A 79 3.39 13.98 2.15
N ALA A 80 3.55 13.31 3.29
CA ALA A 80 4.82 12.71 3.69
C ALA A 80 5.29 11.64 2.69
N MET A 81 4.40 10.73 2.28
CA MET A 81 4.71 9.70 1.30
C MET A 81 5.10 10.28 -0.06
N LYS A 82 4.40 11.35 -0.50
CA LYS A 82 4.74 12.06 -1.73
C LYS A 82 6.14 12.69 -1.66
N ALA A 83 6.48 13.31 -0.54
CA ALA A 83 7.81 13.89 -0.31
C ALA A 83 8.91 12.82 -0.31
N ASP A 84 8.70 11.71 0.37
CA ASP A 84 9.63 10.57 0.40
C ASP A 84 9.81 9.95 -0.99
N GLY A 85 8.70 9.81 -1.73
CA GLY A 85 8.73 9.32 -3.11
C GLY A 85 9.51 10.22 -4.06
N LEU A 86 9.31 11.53 -3.96
CA LEU A 86 10.09 12.50 -4.72
C LEU A 86 11.57 12.45 -4.36
N LYS A 87 11.90 12.39 -3.07
CA LYS A 87 13.29 12.28 -2.61
C LYS A 87 13.95 11.00 -3.16
N PHE A 88 13.27 9.87 -3.08
CA PHE A 88 13.76 8.60 -3.63
C PHE A 88 14.09 8.72 -5.13
N LEU A 89 13.19 9.29 -5.93
CA LEU A 89 13.38 9.46 -7.37
C LEU A 89 14.49 10.48 -7.68
N GLU A 90 14.58 11.59 -6.92
CA GLU A 90 15.64 12.59 -7.05
C GLU A 90 17.04 12.02 -6.76
N GLU A 91 17.15 11.14 -5.77
CA GLU A 91 18.39 10.44 -5.46
C GLU A 91 18.71 9.38 -6.52
N ASN A 92 17.68 8.65 -6.97
CA ASN A 92 17.86 7.59 -7.94
C ASN A 92 18.35 8.10 -9.30
N LYS A 93 17.84 9.22 -9.80
CA LYS A 93 18.24 9.81 -11.09
C LYS A 93 19.71 10.24 -11.15
N LYS A 94 20.38 10.40 -9.99
CA LYS A 94 21.82 10.72 -9.92
C LYS A 94 22.72 9.52 -10.21
N LYS A 95 22.16 8.31 -10.21
CA LYS A 95 22.92 7.09 -10.48
C LYS A 95 23.35 7.03 -11.94
N PRO A 96 24.62 6.65 -12.25
CA PRO A 96 25.15 6.74 -13.62
C PRO A 96 24.41 5.92 -14.68
N LYS A 97 23.73 4.84 -14.28
CA LYS A 97 23.02 3.94 -15.20
C LYS A 97 21.55 4.31 -15.38
N VAL A 98 21.04 5.22 -14.58
CA VAL A 98 19.64 5.63 -14.61
C VAL A 98 19.41 6.66 -15.72
N LYS A 99 18.46 6.38 -16.58
CA LYS A 99 17.95 7.28 -17.61
C LYS A 99 16.58 7.77 -17.19
N VAL A 100 16.21 8.99 -17.60
CA VAL A 100 14.94 9.62 -17.28
C VAL A 100 14.24 10.04 -18.57
N THR A 101 12.97 9.71 -18.71
CA THR A 101 12.16 10.14 -19.85
C THR A 101 11.50 11.51 -19.55
N ALA A 102 10.86 12.10 -20.57
CA ALA A 102 10.16 13.37 -20.42
C ALA A 102 8.97 13.32 -19.43
N SER A 103 8.36 12.15 -19.23
CA SER A 103 7.28 11.93 -18.26
C SER A 103 7.78 11.79 -16.80
N GLY A 104 9.10 11.68 -16.61
CA GLY A 104 9.72 11.39 -15.31
C GLY A 104 9.89 9.91 -15.01
N LEU A 105 9.52 9.00 -15.91
CA LEU A 105 9.84 7.58 -15.76
C LEU A 105 11.35 7.42 -15.74
N GLN A 106 11.87 6.69 -14.73
CA GLN A 106 13.30 6.38 -14.66
C GLN A 106 13.52 4.89 -14.96
N TYR A 107 14.61 4.59 -15.64
CA TYR A 107 14.93 3.20 -15.98
C TYR A 107 16.42 2.92 -16.09
N GLU A 108 16.79 1.68 -15.81
CA GLU A 108 18.11 1.12 -16.06
C GLU A 108 17.99 -0.03 -17.06
N VAL A 109 18.91 -0.10 -17.99
CA VAL A 109 19.03 -1.24 -18.92
C VAL A 109 19.93 -2.28 -18.28
N MET A 110 19.36 -3.40 -17.84
CA MET A 110 20.13 -4.53 -17.29
C MET A 110 20.64 -5.43 -18.41
N THR A 111 19.76 -5.72 -19.38
CA THR A 111 20.08 -6.46 -20.60
C THR A 111 19.33 -5.83 -21.76
N MET A 112 20.02 -5.59 -22.87
CA MET A 112 19.40 -5.09 -24.09
C MET A 112 19.11 -6.25 -25.05
N GLY A 113 17.83 -6.45 -25.36
CA GLY A 113 17.38 -7.40 -26.37
C GLY A 113 17.64 -6.92 -27.79
N LYS A 114 17.35 -7.79 -28.76
CA LYS A 114 17.55 -7.52 -30.21
C LYS A 114 16.27 -7.67 -31.01
N GLY A 115 15.14 -8.05 -30.37
CA GLY A 115 13.87 -8.25 -31.05
C GLY A 115 13.17 -6.93 -31.35
N GLU A 116 11.91 -7.04 -31.80
CA GLU A 116 11.05 -5.88 -32.06
C GLU A 116 10.64 -5.20 -30.76
N LYS A 117 10.29 -3.91 -30.85
CA LYS A 117 9.70 -3.16 -29.74
C LYS A 117 8.19 -3.21 -29.81
N PRO A 118 7.49 -3.38 -28.70
CA PRO A 118 6.03 -3.30 -28.68
C PRO A 118 5.55 -1.86 -28.90
N THR A 119 4.32 -1.74 -29.37
CA THR A 119 3.57 -0.49 -29.43
C THR A 119 2.58 -0.42 -28.26
N SER A 120 1.95 0.72 -28.03
CA SER A 120 0.95 0.89 -26.98
C SER A 120 -0.27 -0.04 -27.11
N SER A 121 -0.57 -0.57 -28.31
CA SER A 121 -1.65 -1.52 -28.56
C SER A 121 -1.22 -2.99 -28.50
N SER A 122 0.07 -3.25 -28.32
CA SER A 122 0.59 -4.63 -28.28
C SER A 122 0.16 -5.35 -27.01
N LYS A 123 0.00 -6.67 -27.13
CA LYS A 123 -0.05 -7.59 -25.99
C LYS A 123 1.35 -8.19 -25.80
N VAL A 124 1.84 -8.14 -24.57
CA VAL A 124 3.21 -8.57 -24.26
C VAL A 124 3.22 -9.68 -23.23
N LYS A 125 4.19 -10.58 -23.33
CA LYS A 125 4.49 -11.61 -22.34
C LYS A 125 5.77 -11.23 -21.61
N VAL A 126 5.73 -11.16 -20.29
CA VAL A 126 6.83 -10.68 -19.47
C VAL A 126 7.05 -11.56 -18.24
N HIS A 127 8.29 -11.58 -17.73
CA HIS A 127 8.54 -11.79 -16.33
C HIS A 127 8.73 -10.43 -15.64
N TYR A 128 8.22 -10.31 -14.43
CA TYR A 128 8.39 -9.09 -13.64
C TYR A 128 8.49 -9.38 -12.14
N HIS A 129 9.15 -8.46 -11.45
CA HIS A 129 9.28 -8.46 -10.00
C HIS A 129 9.06 -7.03 -9.52
N GLY A 130 7.92 -6.79 -8.86
CA GLY A 130 7.49 -5.47 -8.40
C GLY A 130 7.75 -5.29 -6.92
N THR A 131 8.45 -4.22 -6.55
CA THR A 131 8.78 -3.87 -5.17
C THR A 131 8.44 -2.42 -4.84
N THR A 132 8.18 -2.18 -3.57
CA THR A 132 8.16 -0.83 -2.99
C THR A 132 9.58 -0.25 -2.97
N PRO A 133 9.79 1.06 -2.77
CA PRO A 133 11.11 1.67 -2.68
C PRO A 133 12.02 1.08 -1.60
N ASP A 134 11.43 0.56 -0.50
CA ASP A 134 12.12 -0.13 0.59
C ASP A 134 12.36 -1.62 0.33
N GLY A 135 12.04 -2.11 -0.88
CA GLY A 135 12.37 -3.45 -1.36
C GLY A 135 11.35 -4.55 -1.02
N ARG A 136 10.20 -4.22 -0.40
CA ARG A 136 9.16 -5.23 -0.14
C ARG A 136 8.43 -5.59 -1.43
N VAL A 137 8.31 -6.88 -1.69
CA VAL A 137 7.62 -7.40 -2.88
C VAL A 137 6.11 -7.22 -2.72
N PHE A 138 5.45 -6.63 -3.72
CA PHE A 138 3.99 -6.55 -3.77
C PHE A 138 3.38 -7.45 -4.85
N ASP A 139 4.14 -7.74 -5.92
CA ASP A 139 3.72 -8.66 -6.96
C ASP A 139 4.92 -9.17 -7.77
N SER A 140 4.96 -10.47 -8.10
CA SER A 140 6.07 -11.07 -8.82
C SER A 140 5.63 -12.30 -9.62
N SER A 141 5.77 -12.24 -10.93
CA SER A 141 5.59 -13.39 -11.80
C SER A 141 6.75 -14.38 -11.70
N VAL A 142 7.93 -13.89 -11.29
CA VAL A 142 9.11 -14.72 -11.05
C VAL A 142 8.88 -15.66 -9.86
N ASP A 143 8.36 -15.11 -8.75
CA ASP A 143 8.07 -15.90 -7.54
C ASP A 143 6.95 -16.91 -7.78
N ARG A 144 6.01 -16.61 -8.69
CA ARG A 144 4.98 -17.57 -9.13
C ARG A 144 5.49 -18.62 -10.12
N GLY A 145 6.70 -18.47 -10.64
CA GLY A 145 7.30 -19.40 -11.61
C GLY A 145 6.67 -19.37 -13.02
N GLN A 146 5.80 -18.39 -13.31
CA GLN A 146 5.09 -18.30 -14.59
C GLN A 146 5.06 -16.87 -15.11
N PRO A 147 5.42 -16.64 -16.40
CA PRO A 147 5.30 -15.33 -17.02
C PRO A 147 3.82 -14.91 -17.14
N ALA A 148 3.59 -13.62 -17.21
CA ALA A 148 2.26 -13.05 -17.35
C ALA A 148 2.13 -12.28 -18.66
N SER A 149 0.92 -12.26 -19.22
CA SER A 149 0.61 -11.56 -20.47
C SER A 149 -0.34 -10.40 -20.21
N PHE A 150 -0.01 -9.23 -20.75
CA PHE A 150 -0.78 -7.99 -20.56
C PHE A 150 -0.95 -7.22 -21.86
N PRO A 151 -2.14 -6.66 -22.13
CA PRO A 151 -2.29 -5.61 -23.13
C PRO A 151 -1.68 -4.31 -22.57
N LEU A 152 -0.80 -3.64 -23.34
CA LEU A 152 -0.09 -2.45 -22.86
C LEU A 152 -1.00 -1.24 -22.60
N ASN A 153 -2.17 -1.21 -23.19
CA ASN A 153 -3.20 -0.19 -22.92
C ASN A 153 -4.01 -0.47 -21.64
N GLY A 154 -3.83 -1.61 -20.99
CA GLY A 154 -4.54 -2.03 -19.78
C GLY A 154 -3.70 -2.03 -18.51
N VAL A 155 -2.44 -1.59 -18.59
CA VAL A 155 -1.52 -1.53 -17.45
C VAL A 155 -1.26 -0.09 -17.00
N ILE A 156 -0.53 0.10 -15.90
CA ILE A 156 -0.13 1.44 -15.43
C ILE A 156 0.69 2.19 -16.49
N LYS A 157 0.56 3.51 -16.53
CA LYS A 157 1.17 4.37 -17.57
C LYS A 157 2.68 4.16 -17.69
N GLY A 158 3.38 3.98 -16.56
CA GLY A 158 4.81 3.71 -16.55
C GLY A 158 5.19 2.41 -17.26
N TRP A 159 4.35 1.38 -17.23
CA TRP A 159 4.55 0.16 -18.02
C TRP A 159 4.24 0.37 -19.49
N THR A 160 3.12 1.05 -19.80
CA THR A 160 2.79 1.37 -21.18
C THR A 160 3.93 2.12 -21.87
N GLU A 161 4.53 3.09 -21.19
CA GLU A 161 5.67 3.84 -21.71
C GLU A 161 6.96 3.01 -21.71
N GLY A 162 7.30 2.43 -20.57
CA GLY A 162 8.59 1.75 -20.37
C GLY A 162 8.80 0.54 -21.27
N LEU A 163 7.77 -0.29 -21.46
CA LEU A 163 7.87 -1.47 -22.30
C LEU A 163 8.05 -1.14 -23.79
N GLN A 164 7.57 -0.01 -24.27
CA GLN A 164 7.85 0.46 -25.65
C GLN A 164 9.33 0.85 -25.86
N LEU A 165 10.10 1.05 -24.80
CA LEU A 165 11.55 1.28 -24.90
C LEU A 165 12.33 -0.03 -25.06
N MET A 166 11.74 -1.18 -24.72
CA MET A 166 12.38 -2.47 -24.62
C MET A 166 12.24 -3.28 -25.92
N PRO A 167 13.31 -3.59 -26.64
CA PRO A 167 13.27 -4.69 -27.61
C PRO A 167 13.00 -6.04 -26.93
N VAL A 168 12.30 -6.94 -27.57
CA VAL A 168 12.11 -8.33 -27.08
C VAL A 168 13.46 -8.96 -26.73
N GLY A 169 13.52 -9.65 -25.58
CA GLY A 169 14.74 -10.20 -24.98
C GLY A 169 15.45 -9.22 -24.04
N SER A 170 14.91 -8.02 -23.82
CA SER A 170 15.45 -7.06 -22.85
C SER A 170 15.04 -7.36 -21.42
N LYS A 171 15.89 -6.99 -20.47
CA LYS A 171 15.57 -6.86 -19.05
C LYS A 171 15.91 -5.45 -18.59
N PHE A 172 14.90 -4.74 -18.09
CA PHE A 172 15.05 -3.37 -17.58
C PHE A 172 14.58 -3.30 -16.13
N LYS A 173 15.10 -2.31 -15.41
CA LYS A 173 14.62 -1.92 -14.10
C LYS A 173 13.97 -0.54 -14.21
N PHE A 174 12.70 -0.45 -13.85
CA PHE A 174 11.91 0.78 -13.87
C PHE A 174 11.73 1.31 -12.46
N TYR A 175 11.80 2.64 -12.32
CA TYR A 175 11.42 3.37 -11.13
C TYR A 175 10.32 4.34 -11.56
N ILE A 176 9.11 4.01 -11.18
CA ILE A 176 7.89 4.60 -11.74
C ILE A 176 7.35 5.62 -10.75
N PRO A 177 7.31 6.93 -11.09
CA PRO A 177 6.65 7.94 -10.28
C PRO A 177 5.18 7.60 -10.04
N GLN A 178 4.62 8.04 -8.93
CA GLN A 178 3.24 7.74 -8.56
C GLN A 178 2.21 8.20 -9.61
N GLU A 179 2.49 9.28 -10.35
CA GLU A 179 1.65 9.81 -11.45
C GLU A 179 1.52 8.83 -12.63
N LEU A 180 2.52 7.97 -12.79
CA LEU A 180 2.57 6.92 -13.81
C LEU A 180 2.23 5.53 -13.24
N ALA A 181 1.86 5.45 -11.96
CA ALA A 181 1.48 4.24 -11.23
C ALA A 181 0.03 4.34 -10.70
N TYR A 182 -0.19 4.26 -9.39
CA TYR A 182 -1.53 4.23 -8.80
C TYR A 182 -1.97 5.56 -8.17
N GLY A 183 -1.09 6.56 -8.09
CA GLY A 183 -1.42 7.88 -7.56
C GLY A 183 -1.93 7.85 -6.12
N ALA A 184 -2.98 8.62 -5.87
CA ALA A 184 -3.62 8.71 -4.56
C ALA A 184 -4.46 7.47 -4.18
N ASN A 185 -4.82 6.62 -5.16
CA ASN A 185 -5.81 5.56 -4.99
C ASN A 185 -5.26 4.17 -5.36
N PRO A 186 -4.27 3.64 -4.62
CA PRO A 186 -3.85 2.25 -4.80
C PRO A 186 -4.97 1.29 -4.38
N GLN A 187 -4.85 0.02 -4.79
CA GLN A 187 -5.82 -1.01 -4.45
C GLN A 187 -5.90 -1.19 -2.92
N PRO A 188 -7.10 -1.15 -2.32
CA PRO A 188 -7.30 -1.37 -0.89
C PRO A 188 -6.72 -2.72 -0.43
N GLY A 189 -6.05 -2.71 0.72
CA GLY A 189 -5.41 -3.91 1.29
C GLY A 189 -4.04 -4.25 0.72
N SER A 190 -3.57 -3.53 -0.31
CA SER A 190 -2.21 -3.63 -0.83
C SER A 190 -1.19 -3.02 0.14
N ILE A 191 0.07 -3.48 0.06
CA ILE A 191 1.19 -2.80 0.74
C ILE A 191 1.61 -1.49 0.05
N ILE A 192 1.11 -1.25 -1.17
CA ILE A 192 1.31 0.01 -1.90
C ILE A 192 0.45 1.08 -1.22
N LYS A 193 1.09 2.14 -0.77
CA LYS A 193 0.43 3.29 -0.15
C LYS A 193 0.11 4.39 -1.17
N PRO A 194 -0.82 5.31 -0.87
CA PRO A 194 -1.05 6.50 -1.70
C PRO A 194 0.25 7.24 -2.00
N PHE A 195 0.38 7.72 -3.22
CA PHE A 195 1.53 8.49 -3.74
C PHE A 195 2.89 7.77 -3.72
N MET A 196 2.91 6.46 -3.50
CA MET A 196 4.14 5.68 -3.49
C MET A 196 4.67 5.45 -4.90
N PRO A 197 5.95 5.74 -5.21
CA PRO A 197 6.59 5.30 -6.43
C PRO A 197 6.81 3.78 -6.37
N LEU A 198 6.93 3.15 -7.54
CA LEU A 198 7.11 1.70 -7.64
C LEU A 198 8.41 1.36 -8.35
N VAL A 199 8.98 0.23 -7.98
CA VAL A 199 10.17 -0.33 -8.63
C VAL A 199 9.79 -1.65 -9.27
N PHE A 200 10.15 -1.85 -10.55
CA PHE A 200 9.92 -3.09 -11.26
C PHE A 200 11.18 -3.54 -12.00
N GLU A 201 11.58 -4.78 -11.83
CA GLU A 201 12.42 -5.44 -12.80
C GLU A 201 11.53 -6.18 -13.79
N VAL A 202 11.70 -5.91 -15.08
CA VAL A 202 10.84 -6.48 -16.13
C VAL A 202 11.71 -7.07 -17.22
N GLU A 203 11.41 -8.31 -17.59
CA GLU A 203 11.98 -9.01 -18.73
C GLU A 203 10.90 -9.20 -19.81
N LEU A 204 11.12 -8.62 -20.99
CA LEU A 204 10.21 -8.72 -22.12
C LEU A 204 10.52 -9.98 -22.92
N LEU A 205 9.68 -10.99 -22.82
CA LEU A 205 9.87 -12.29 -23.43
C LEU A 205 9.40 -12.32 -24.89
N SER A 206 8.21 -11.78 -25.14
CA SER A 206 7.62 -11.76 -26.50
C SER A 206 6.51 -10.71 -26.62
N ILE A 207 6.22 -10.36 -27.88
CA ILE A 207 5.00 -9.65 -28.28
C ILE A 207 4.03 -10.72 -28.79
N GLU A 208 2.83 -10.78 -28.18
CA GLU A 208 1.78 -11.72 -28.59
C GLU A 208 0.91 -11.09 -29.69
N LYS A 209 0.51 -11.92 -30.65
CA LYS A 209 -0.40 -11.51 -31.74
C LYS A 209 -1.85 -11.54 -31.31
#